data_00315b053606da58fd2ec9c21562463e
#
_entry.id   00315b053606da58fd2ec9c21562463e
#
_cell.length_a   1.000
_cell.length_b   1.000
_cell.length_c   1.000
_cell.angle_alpha   90.00
_cell.angle_beta   90.00
_cell.angle_gamma   90.00
#
_symmetry.space_group_name_H-M   'P 1'
#
loop_
_entity.id
_entity.type
_entity.pdbx_description
1 polymer ?
#
loop_
_entity_poly.entity_id
_entity_poly.type
_entity_poly.pdbx_seq_one_letter_code
_entity_poly.pdbx_strand_id
1 'polypeptide(L)'
;MKKNNFIIMMASYVATIGVALAAEYFVSPTGNDEADGSVGRPWRTIQRAASAAIAGDVVTIRAGIYREWVKPANAGRADAPIVYRAEPGEKVVITGSDPITEWSRRSDGLWEKNIPYDTFGGLNPFTDFIQGAWFSPKGRNHFRTRLIQNGEPLELHGEDIYGKMTNGIPKIATGHAALIPGVVSGTIYAAFKSDPNVVVPELVVRPACFYALKTRRDYIVLRNIVFRNAGPQWGHPRGEQAGIVGSNWSRGWIIEDCEVSGSSCAGITLGKCANDFDAFWTDRKQSFGLWGKRLFERDLSEVGHHIVRRCRISDCGQAGICGAYGAAFSLVEDCEISYCHWKKPFEGAEMAGIKFHAPVDSIIRRNRIHHNGSLGGIWIDWMGQGTCIQDNVLWANQGHDIYLEVNHGPILFEGNDMLSKNSVWFRSNNVAIIGNRIYGNFTCDRDEDNGSRKTPTLYPHSMKIKELFVSTLPGNFIFINNLMPNKPYFGKSIEYPCRFEDNWYVPRDYWKIDDVKGTVAVNPPAGSKKPVFKRVDKERLGKTVLLDQEFPECSGSIAGEL
;
A
#
# COMPACT_ATOMS: atom_id res chain seq x y z
N MET A 1 78.17 23.25 -18.65
CA MET A 1 76.99 23.21 -17.76
C MET A 1 75.83 23.87 -18.51
N LYS A 2 74.92 23.06 -19.10
CA LYS A 2 73.73 23.55 -19.82
C LYS A 2 72.54 23.37 -18.86
N LYS A 3 71.89 24.47 -18.49
CA LYS A 3 70.63 24.46 -17.73
C LYS A 3 69.45 24.19 -18.68
N ASN A 4 68.78 23.09 -18.53
CA ASN A 4 67.49 22.81 -19.20
C ASN A 4 66.36 23.40 -18.35
N ASN A 5 65.66 24.38 -18.90
CA ASN A 5 64.42 24.91 -18.39
C ASN A 5 63.28 24.02 -18.89
N PHE A 6 62.64 23.25 -17.94
CA PHE A 6 61.41 22.55 -18.21
C PHE A 6 60.24 23.52 -17.91
N ILE A 7 59.52 23.95 -18.94
CA ILE A 7 58.29 24.69 -18.82
C ILE A 7 57.18 23.66 -18.67
N ILE A 8 56.58 23.56 -17.47
CA ILE A 8 55.38 22.76 -17.22
C ILE A 8 54.17 23.63 -17.62
N MET A 9 53.54 23.28 -18.72
CA MET A 9 52.25 23.83 -19.12
C MET A 9 51.14 23.14 -18.29
N MET A 10 50.61 23.80 -17.26
CA MET A 10 49.37 23.40 -16.59
C MET A 10 48.17 23.75 -17.48
N ALA A 11 47.60 22.76 -18.12
CA ALA A 11 46.31 22.91 -18.78
C ALA A 11 45.21 22.88 -17.70
N SER A 12 44.64 24.04 -17.38
CA SER A 12 43.47 24.17 -16.51
C SER A 12 42.25 23.61 -17.25
N TYR A 13 41.82 22.40 -16.88
CA TYR A 13 40.51 21.87 -17.26
C TYR A 13 39.45 22.60 -16.44
N VAL A 14 38.82 23.62 -17.00
CA VAL A 14 37.58 24.18 -16.45
C VAL A 14 36.45 23.23 -16.84
N ALA A 15 36.12 22.33 -15.94
CA ALA A 15 34.88 21.58 -16.04
C ALA A 15 33.71 22.56 -15.79
N THR A 16 33.10 23.05 -16.86
CA THR A 16 31.81 23.72 -16.79
C THR A 16 30.78 22.68 -16.31
N ILE A 17 30.48 22.70 -15.02
CA ILE A 17 29.30 22.03 -14.48
C ILE A 17 28.10 22.80 -15.05
N GLY A 18 27.59 22.33 -16.16
CA GLY A 18 26.32 22.80 -16.69
C GLY A 18 25.24 22.44 -15.68
N VAL A 19 24.76 23.41 -14.93
CA VAL A 19 23.52 23.26 -14.18
C VAL A 19 22.44 23.07 -15.23
N ALA A 20 21.98 21.83 -15.45
CA ALA A 20 20.81 21.56 -16.26
C ALA A 20 19.64 22.27 -15.60
N LEU A 21 19.09 23.29 -16.26
CA LEU A 21 17.87 23.94 -15.81
C LEU A 21 16.75 22.88 -15.85
N ALA A 22 15.93 22.85 -14.80
CA ALA A 22 14.75 22.00 -14.74
C ALA A 22 13.85 22.28 -15.96
N ALA A 23 13.51 21.23 -16.69
CA ALA A 23 12.64 21.32 -17.85
C ALA A 23 11.19 21.03 -17.46
N GLU A 24 10.26 21.67 -18.17
CA GLU A 24 8.85 21.30 -18.13
C GLU A 24 8.45 20.67 -19.46
N TYR A 25 7.98 19.42 -19.39
CA TYR A 25 7.49 18.65 -20.52
C TYR A 25 5.96 18.50 -20.46
N PHE A 26 5.34 18.44 -21.61
CA PHE A 26 3.90 18.28 -21.75
C PHE A 26 3.56 16.96 -22.45
N VAL A 27 2.54 16.29 -21.95
CA VAL A 27 2.00 15.05 -22.51
C VAL A 27 0.52 15.25 -22.83
N SER A 28 0.08 14.82 -24.01
CA SER A 28 -1.32 14.91 -24.48
C SER A 28 -1.68 13.67 -25.29
N PRO A 29 -2.91 13.12 -25.20
CA PRO A 29 -3.35 12.01 -26.05
C PRO A 29 -3.26 12.31 -27.56
N THR A 30 -3.31 13.60 -27.93
CA THR A 30 -3.16 14.09 -29.32
C THR A 30 -1.74 14.49 -29.68
N GLY A 31 -0.77 14.25 -28.79
CA GLY A 31 0.65 14.57 -29.01
C GLY A 31 1.38 13.59 -29.93
N ASN A 32 2.70 13.80 -30.06
CA ASN A 32 3.58 12.96 -30.87
C ASN A 32 4.87 12.68 -30.12
N ASP A 33 5.24 11.41 -29.93
CA ASP A 33 6.43 11.00 -29.18
C ASP A 33 7.76 11.37 -29.87
N GLU A 34 7.71 11.71 -31.16
CA GLU A 34 8.84 12.26 -31.91
C GLU A 34 9.01 13.79 -31.74
N ALA A 35 8.07 14.44 -31.07
CA ALA A 35 8.17 15.86 -30.74
C ALA A 35 9.18 16.14 -29.60
N ASP A 36 9.34 17.40 -29.25
CA ASP A 36 10.28 17.82 -28.21
C ASP A 36 9.67 17.88 -26.80
N GLY A 37 8.38 17.63 -26.65
CA GLY A 37 7.67 17.66 -25.36
C GLY A 37 7.33 19.07 -24.87
N SER A 38 7.53 20.12 -25.68
CA SER A 38 7.15 21.48 -25.30
C SER A 38 5.62 21.65 -25.24
N VAL A 39 5.17 22.77 -24.64
CA VAL A 39 3.73 23.07 -24.51
C VAL A 39 3.00 23.08 -25.85
N GLY A 40 3.61 23.54 -26.92
CA GLY A 40 3.06 23.58 -28.28
C GLY A 40 3.24 22.26 -29.06
N ARG A 41 4.14 21.39 -28.64
CA ARG A 41 4.48 20.12 -29.29
C ARG A 41 4.60 18.99 -28.28
N PRO A 42 3.51 18.65 -27.54
CA PRO A 42 3.54 17.67 -26.45
C PRO A 42 3.85 16.26 -26.95
N TRP A 43 4.42 15.44 -26.10
CA TRP A 43 4.51 14.01 -26.32
C TRP A 43 3.14 13.35 -26.23
N ARG A 44 2.98 12.20 -26.86
CA ARG A 44 1.72 11.44 -26.83
C ARG A 44 1.62 10.53 -25.61
N THR A 45 2.74 9.94 -25.18
CA THR A 45 2.75 8.95 -24.10
C THR A 45 3.47 9.46 -22.85
N ILE A 46 2.94 9.08 -21.69
CA ILE A 46 3.60 9.37 -20.40
C ILE A 46 4.90 8.57 -20.32
N GLN A 47 4.95 7.36 -20.91
CA GLN A 47 6.17 6.55 -20.96
C GLN A 47 7.31 7.27 -21.69
N ARG A 48 7.03 8.02 -22.75
CA ARG A 48 8.04 8.82 -23.43
C ARG A 48 8.65 9.87 -22.51
N ALA A 49 7.79 10.57 -21.74
CA ALA A 49 8.25 11.53 -20.74
C ALA A 49 9.03 10.83 -19.60
N ALA A 50 8.54 9.68 -19.10
CA ALA A 50 9.20 8.92 -18.05
C ALA A 50 10.57 8.35 -18.45
N SER A 51 10.82 8.19 -19.74
CA SER A 51 12.11 7.79 -20.29
C SER A 51 13.09 8.96 -20.41
N ALA A 52 12.59 10.19 -20.54
CA ALA A 52 13.38 11.39 -20.78
C ALA A 52 13.65 12.21 -19.51
N ALA A 53 12.63 12.39 -18.66
CA ALA A 53 12.69 13.26 -17.50
C ALA A 53 13.84 12.89 -16.54
N ILE A 54 14.56 13.88 -16.07
CA ILE A 54 15.68 13.80 -15.13
C ILE A 54 15.39 14.61 -13.86
N ALA A 55 16.29 14.56 -12.90
CA ALA A 55 16.12 15.26 -11.63
C ALA A 55 15.83 16.75 -11.79
N GLY A 56 14.72 17.20 -11.23
CA GLY A 56 14.20 18.56 -11.28
C GLY A 56 13.12 18.79 -12.35
N ASP A 57 12.95 17.87 -13.30
CA ASP A 57 11.99 18.04 -14.39
C ASP A 57 10.55 17.87 -13.92
N VAL A 58 9.65 18.59 -14.58
CA VAL A 58 8.21 18.50 -14.39
C VAL A 58 7.55 17.97 -15.66
N VAL A 59 6.74 16.94 -15.54
CA VAL A 59 5.92 16.37 -16.60
C VAL A 59 4.45 16.75 -16.33
N THR A 60 3.93 17.71 -17.10
CA THR A 60 2.55 18.17 -17.05
C THR A 60 1.71 17.38 -18.05
N ILE A 61 0.71 16.65 -17.55
CA ILE A 61 -0.08 15.71 -18.33
C ILE A 61 -1.48 16.31 -18.54
N ARG A 62 -1.90 16.46 -19.79
CA ARG A 62 -3.22 16.97 -20.18
C ARG A 62 -4.31 15.92 -20.03
N ALA A 63 -5.55 16.36 -19.92
CA ALA A 63 -6.72 15.50 -19.78
C ALA A 63 -6.72 14.35 -20.79
N GLY A 64 -7.04 13.16 -20.31
CA GLY A 64 -7.20 12.00 -21.16
C GLY A 64 -7.09 10.68 -20.43
N ILE A 65 -7.31 9.60 -21.19
CA ILE A 65 -7.12 8.22 -20.73
C ILE A 65 -5.87 7.68 -21.40
N TYR A 66 -4.86 7.41 -20.58
CA TYR A 66 -3.56 6.86 -20.99
C TYR A 66 -3.54 5.37 -20.65
N ARG A 67 -3.51 4.54 -21.68
CA ARG A 67 -3.51 3.07 -21.55
C ARG A 67 -2.07 2.57 -21.56
N GLU A 68 -1.40 2.79 -20.44
CA GLU A 68 0.04 2.62 -20.33
C GLU A 68 0.44 1.89 -19.04
N TRP A 69 1.59 1.26 -19.10
CA TRP A 69 2.38 0.85 -17.96
C TRP A 69 3.64 1.72 -17.93
N VAL A 70 3.58 2.80 -17.18
CA VAL A 70 4.66 3.79 -17.07
C VAL A 70 5.78 3.24 -16.16
N LYS A 71 6.99 3.26 -16.67
CA LYS A 71 8.22 2.76 -16.04
C LYS A 71 9.25 3.89 -15.98
N PRO A 72 9.39 4.61 -14.86
CA PRO A 72 10.35 5.72 -14.77
C PRO A 72 11.78 5.20 -14.96
N ALA A 73 12.51 5.83 -15.87
CA ALA A 73 13.87 5.42 -16.20
C ALA A 73 14.91 6.03 -15.25
N ASN A 74 14.65 7.24 -14.74
CA ASN A 74 15.57 8.04 -13.96
C ASN A 74 15.08 8.26 -12.52
N ALA A 75 15.97 8.71 -11.66
CA ALA A 75 15.70 9.15 -10.30
C ALA A 75 15.76 10.68 -10.23
N GLY A 76 14.92 11.25 -9.34
CA GLY A 76 15.09 12.61 -8.86
C GLY A 76 16.14 12.70 -7.74
N ARG A 77 16.20 13.85 -7.09
CA ARG A 77 16.96 14.12 -5.87
C ARG A 77 16.05 14.79 -4.85
N ALA A 78 16.45 14.81 -3.59
CA ALA A 78 15.66 15.42 -2.51
C ALA A 78 15.37 16.92 -2.79
N ASP A 79 16.32 17.63 -3.34
CA ASP A 79 16.23 19.04 -3.71
C ASP A 79 15.70 19.27 -5.14
N ALA A 80 15.55 18.22 -5.93
CA ALA A 80 15.14 18.26 -7.33
C ALA A 80 14.39 16.97 -7.73
N PRO A 81 13.18 16.72 -7.22
CA PRO A 81 12.39 15.55 -7.58
C PRO A 81 11.95 15.59 -9.05
N ILE A 82 11.63 14.41 -9.61
CA ILE A 82 10.92 14.35 -10.89
C ILE A 82 9.42 14.38 -10.60
N VAL A 83 8.71 15.34 -11.16
CA VAL A 83 7.28 15.55 -10.89
C VAL A 83 6.44 15.14 -12.09
N TYR A 84 5.50 14.23 -11.90
CA TYR A 84 4.43 13.90 -12.85
C TYR A 84 3.11 14.42 -12.27
N ARG A 85 2.45 15.32 -12.99
CA ARG A 85 1.20 15.94 -12.51
C ARG A 85 0.17 16.09 -13.61
N ALA A 86 -1.10 16.03 -13.24
CA ALA A 86 -2.14 16.51 -14.15
C ALA A 86 -2.01 18.03 -14.33
N GLU A 87 -2.33 18.53 -15.52
CA GLU A 87 -2.52 19.95 -15.74
C GLU A 87 -3.63 20.46 -14.82
N PRO A 88 -3.50 21.63 -14.18
CA PRO A 88 -4.46 22.12 -13.20
C PRO A 88 -5.90 22.16 -13.75
N GLY A 89 -6.83 21.52 -13.03
CA GLY A 89 -8.25 21.42 -13.41
C GLY A 89 -8.57 20.30 -14.40
N GLU A 90 -7.58 19.57 -14.91
CA GLU A 90 -7.77 18.50 -15.87
C GLU A 90 -7.78 17.11 -15.23
N LYS A 91 -8.60 16.21 -15.79
CA LYS A 91 -8.68 14.82 -15.35
C LYS A 91 -7.78 13.93 -16.17
N VAL A 92 -6.73 13.40 -15.54
CA VAL A 92 -5.79 12.47 -16.13
C VAL A 92 -6.04 11.06 -15.55
N VAL A 93 -6.20 10.07 -16.42
CA VAL A 93 -6.40 8.68 -16.04
C VAL A 93 -5.32 7.82 -16.68
N ILE A 94 -4.53 7.13 -15.86
CA ILE A 94 -3.62 6.07 -16.31
C ILE A 94 -4.28 4.72 -15.99
N THR A 95 -4.47 3.87 -17.00
CA THR A 95 -5.17 2.60 -16.81
C THR A 95 -4.41 1.42 -17.41
N GLY A 96 -4.46 0.28 -16.70
CA GLY A 96 -3.93 -0.98 -17.18
C GLY A 96 -4.89 -1.77 -18.07
N SER A 97 -6.10 -1.27 -18.35
CA SER A 97 -7.11 -1.93 -19.16
C SER A 97 -7.19 -1.36 -20.57
N ASP A 98 -7.59 -2.21 -21.53
CA ASP A 98 -7.93 -1.80 -22.88
C ASP A 98 -9.41 -2.12 -23.20
N PRO A 99 -10.11 -1.29 -24.02
CA PRO A 99 -11.44 -1.59 -24.49
C PRO A 99 -11.43 -2.79 -25.43
N ILE A 100 -12.40 -3.68 -25.26
CA ILE A 100 -12.57 -4.83 -26.13
C ILE A 100 -13.87 -4.65 -26.93
N THR A 101 -13.72 -4.54 -28.22
CA THR A 101 -14.80 -4.31 -29.19
C THR A 101 -15.08 -5.53 -30.06
N GLU A 102 -16.08 -5.46 -30.92
CA GLU A 102 -16.42 -6.49 -31.91
C GLU A 102 -16.72 -7.87 -31.29
N TRP A 103 -17.63 -7.87 -30.33
CA TRP A 103 -18.13 -9.08 -29.71
C TRP A 103 -19.14 -9.77 -30.62
N SER A 104 -19.01 -11.08 -30.80
CA SER A 104 -19.97 -11.91 -31.51
C SER A 104 -20.98 -12.52 -30.55
N ARG A 105 -22.26 -12.44 -30.90
CA ARG A 105 -23.32 -13.08 -30.12
C ARG A 105 -23.54 -14.50 -30.59
N ARG A 106 -23.53 -15.44 -29.66
CA ARG A 106 -23.73 -16.85 -29.89
C ARG A 106 -25.22 -17.23 -29.82
N SER A 107 -25.58 -18.38 -30.40
CA SER A 107 -26.94 -18.92 -30.36
C SER A 107 -27.44 -19.28 -28.95
N ASP A 108 -26.54 -19.55 -28.01
CA ASP A 108 -26.82 -19.80 -26.60
C ASP A 108 -27.00 -18.52 -25.75
N GLY A 109 -26.92 -17.35 -26.40
CA GLY A 109 -27.08 -16.05 -25.77
C GLY A 109 -25.82 -15.44 -25.17
N LEU A 110 -24.70 -16.17 -25.11
CA LEU A 110 -23.41 -15.66 -24.67
C LEU A 110 -22.77 -14.78 -25.73
N TRP A 111 -21.87 -13.93 -25.25
CA TRP A 111 -20.98 -13.16 -26.10
C TRP A 111 -19.61 -13.80 -26.15
N GLU A 112 -18.97 -13.77 -27.30
CA GLU A 112 -17.68 -14.40 -27.58
C GLU A 112 -16.72 -13.39 -28.19
N LYS A 113 -15.45 -13.43 -27.75
CA LYS A 113 -14.35 -12.67 -28.35
C LYS A 113 -13.06 -13.48 -28.26
N ASN A 114 -12.41 -13.68 -29.39
CA ASN A 114 -11.05 -14.23 -29.46
C ASN A 114 -10.05 -13.06 -29.47
N ILE A 115 -8.96 -13.16 -28.69
CA ILE A 115 -7.96 -12.11 -28.53
C ILE A 115 -6.56 -12.72 -28.72
N PRO A 116 -5.78 -12.27 -29.71
CA PRO A 116 -4.39 -12.67 -29.89
C PRO A 116 -3.50 -12.22 -28.72
N TYR A 117 -2.51 -13.04 -28.35
CA TYR A 117 -1.65 -12.78 -27.20
C TYR A 117 -0.62 -11.67 -27.43
N ASP A 118 -0.29 -11.36 -28.66
CA ASP A 118 0.62 -10.26 -29.04
C ASP A 118 0.03 -8.85 -28.83
N THR A 119 -1.28 -8.79 -28.56
CA THR A 119 -1.97 -7.51 -28.27
C THR A 119 -1.81 -7.04 -26.82
N PHE A 120 -1.24 -7.86 -25.94
CA PHE A 120 -1.24 -7.58 -24.50
C PHE A 120 -0.07 -6.70 -24.05
N GLY A 121 -0.35 -5.82 -23.09
CA GLY A 121 0.59 -4.84 -22.53
C GLY A 121 1.49 -5.35 -21.40
N GLY A 122 1.83 -6.65 -21.36
CA GLY A 122 2.71 -7.25 -20.35
C GLY A 122 2.01 -8.10 -19.29
N LEU A 123 0.71 -8.32 -19.42
CA LEU A 123 -0.09 -9.26 -18.64
C LEU A 123 -0.90 -10.11 -19.63
N ASN A 124 -0.77 -11.43 -19.57
CA ASN A 124 -1.63 -12.32 -20.33
C ASN A 124 -2.91 -12.63 -19.51
N PRO A 125 -4.09 -12.13 -19.92
CA PRO A 125 -5.33 -12.32 -19.18
C PRO A 125 -5.76 -13.77 -18.99
N PHE A 126 -5.30 -14.69 -19.83
CA PHE A 126 -5.74 -16.08 -19.84
C PHE A 126 -4.85 -17.01 -19.01
N THR A 127 -3.59 -16.65 -18.79
CA THR A 127 -2.59 -17.55 -18.18
C THR A 127 -1.90 -16.96 -16.95
N ASP A 128 -1.99 -15.64 -16.73
CA ASP A 128 -1.34 -15.01 -15.59
C ASP A 128 -2.26 -15.04 -14.37
N PHE A 129 -1.92 -15.90 -13.42
CA PHE A 129 -2.65 -16.07 -12.18
C PHE A 129 -1.97 -15.40 -10.99
N ILE A 130 -2.77 -15.10 -9.98
CA ILE A 130 -2.28 -14.60 -8.68
C ILE A 130 -1.56 -15.74 -7.97
N GLN A 131 -0.31 -15.51 -7.57
CA GLN A 131 0.55 -16.46 -6.88
C GLN A 131 1.45 -15.74 -5.89
N GLY A 132 1.86 -16.42 -4.84
CA GLY A 132 2.83 -15.87 -3.88
C GLY A 132 2.79 -16.60 -2.54
N ALA A 133 3.76 -16.30 -1.68
CA ALA A 133 3.79 -16.83 -0.33
C ALA A 133 2.55 -16.34 0.46
N TRP A 134 1.96 -17.25 1.25
CA TRP A 134 0.76 -17.01 2.06
C TRP A 134 -0.52 -16.65 1.27
N PHE A 135 -0.50 -16.75 -0.04
CA PHE A 135 -1.71 -16.73 -0.86
C PHE A 135 -2.42 -18.09 -0.77
N SER A 136 -3.73 -18.09 -0.59
CA SER A 136 -4.56 -19.31 -0.57
C SER A 136 -5.60 -19.27 -1.70
N PRO A 137 -5.43 -20.05 -2.75
CA PRO A 137 -6.30 -20.02 -3.92
C PRO A 137 -7.64 -20.74 -3.70
N LYS A 138 -7.84 -21.47 -2.58
CA LYS A 138 -9.08 -22.23 -2.29
C LYS A 138 -9.52 -23.18 -3.42
N GLY A 139 -8.56 -23.84 -4.04
CA GLY A 139 -8.81 -24.88 -5.05
C GLY A 139 -9.19 -24.37 -6.44
N ARG A 140 -9.03 -23.07 -6.72
CA ARG A 140 -9.18 -22.50 -8.08
C ARG A 140 -8.07 -21.48 -8.40
N ASN A 141 -7.82 -21.28 -9.68
CA ASN A 141 -6.94 -20.21 -10.13
C ASN A 141 -7.65 -18.85 -10.04
N HIS A 142 -6.93 -17.81 -9.64
CA HIS A 142 -7.41 -16.43 -9.62
C HIS A 142 -6.62 -15.61 -10.62
N PHE A 143 -7.32 -15.03 -11.58
CA PHE A 143 -6.70 -14.23 -12.64
C PHE A 143 -6.15 -12.91 -12.08
N ARG A 144 -5.03 -12.47 -12.63
CA ARG A 144 -4.53 -11.11 -12.42
C ARG A 144 -5.32 -10.09 -13.23
N THR A 145 -5.98 -10.52 -14.30
CA THR A 145 -6.87 -9.70 -15.11
C THR A 145 -8.22 -9.43 -14.46
N ARG A 146 -8.94 -8.45 -15.00
CA ARG A 146 -10.35 -8.16 -14.72
C ARG A 146 -11.03 -7.82 -16.04
N LEU A 147 -12.24 -8.32 -16.25
CA LEU A 147 -13.13 -7.89 -17.34
C LEU A 147 -14.20 -6.99 -16.72
N ILE A 148 -14.32 -5.77 -17.22
CA ILE A 148 -15.07 -4.70 -16.57
C ILE A 148 -16.07 -4.13 -17.55
N GLN A 149 -17.36 -4.08 -17.22
CA GLN A 149 -18.36 -3.40 -18.02
C GLN A 149 -19.07 -2.35 -17.16
N ASN A 150 -19.13 -1.12 -17.64
CA ASN A 150 -19.75 0.02 -16.94
C ASN A 150 -19.20 0.21 -15.51
N GLY A 151 -17.89 0.05 -15.34
CA GLY A 151 -17.20 0.16 -14.03
C GLY A 151 -17.34 -1.06 -13.12
N GLU A 152 -18.17 -2.05 -13.46
CA GLU A 152 -18.38 -3.25 -12.67
C GLU A 152 -17.58 -4.43 -13.24
N PRO A 153 -16.77 -5.11 -12.41
CA PRO A 153 -16.05 -6.31 -12.84
C PRO A 153 -16.99 -7.50 -12.94
N LEU A 154 -16.79 -8.32 -13.98
CA LEU A 154 -17.42 -9.62 -14.09
C LEU A 154 -16.66 -10.65 -13.22
N GLU A 155 -17.39 -11.64 -12.72
CA GLU A 155 -16.78 -12.81 -12.05
C GLU A 155 -16.09 -13.69 -13.11
N LEU A 156 -14.79 -13.90 -12.96
CA LEU A 156 -13.99 -14.63 -13.95
C LEU A 156 -13.77 -16.10 -13.54
N HIS A 157 -13.86 -16.97 -14.52
CA HIS A 157 -13.67 -18.40 -14.39
C HIS A 157 -12.69 -18.92 -15.42
N GLY A 158 -11.88 -19.90 -15.05
CA GLY A 158 -10.94 -20.60 -15.92
C GLY A 158 -11.35 -22.02 -16.22
N GLU A 159 -10.49 -22.76 -16.90
CA GLU A 159 -10.69 -24.19 -17.23
C GLU A 159 -10.84 -25.08 -15.99
N ASP A 160 -10.26 -24.70 -14.85
CA ASP A 160 -10.36 -25.42 -13.59
C ASP A 160 -11.79 -25.58 -13.08
N ILE A 161 -12.69 -24.67 -13.42
CA ILE A 161 -14.12 -24.77 -13.12
C ILE A 161 -14.90 -25.39 -14.28
N TYR A 162 -14.51 -25.14 -15.52
CA TYR A 162 -15.23 -25.56 -16.71
C TYR A 162 -14.67 -26.80 -17.42
N GLY A 163 -13.41 -27.16 -17.20
CA GLY A 163 -12.75 -28.34 -17.80
C GLY A 163 -13.31 -29.69 -17.38
N LYS A 164 -14.23 -29.73 -16.43
CA LYS A 164 -14.98 -30.95 -16.05
C LYS A 164 -16.25 -31.18 -16.86
N MET A 165 -16.55 -30.31 -17.82
CA MET A 165 -17.78 -30.39 -18.62
C MET A 165 -17.49 -31.02 -19.98
N THR A 166 -17.85 -32.26 -20.12
CA THR A 166 -17.49 -33.17 -21.22
C THR A 166 -18.11 -32.82 -22.58
N ASN A 167 -19.03 -31.89 -22.75
CA ASN A 167 -19.66 -31.59 -24.04
C ASN A 167 -20.28 -30.19 -24.14
N GLY A 168 -19.52 -29.11 -23.91
CA GLY A 168 -20.05 -27.77 -24.21
C GLY A 168 -19.54 -26.66 -23.33
N ILE A 169 -19.75 -25.42 -23.79
CA ILE A 169 -19.47 -24.22 -23.01
C ILE A 169 -20.40 -24.24 -21.79
N PRO A 170 -19.88 -24.01 -20.57
CA PRO A 170 -20.68 -24.03 -19.37
C PRO A 170 -21.76 -22.95 -19.41
N LYS A 171 -22.84 -23.18 -18.69
CA LYS A 171 -23.87 -22.17 -18.47
C LYS A 171 -23.28 -21.04 -17.64
N ILE A 172 -22.94 -19.94 -18.29
CA ILE A 172 -22.35 -18.75 -17.66
C ILE A 172 -23.49 -17.85 -17.18
N ALA A 173 -23.50 -17.53 -15.89
CA ALA A 173 -24.50 -16.62 -15.30
C ALA A 173 -24.27 -15.17 -15.73
N THR A 174 -25.31 -14.35 -15.76
CA THR A 174 -25.18 -12.91 -16.05
C THR A 174 -24.23 -12.25 -15.06
N GLY A 175 -23.30 -11.45 -15.59
CA GLY A 175 -22.22 -10.84 -14.81
C GLY A 175 -21.00 -11.73 -14.63
N HIS A 176 -20.93 -12.88 -15.33
CA HIS A 176 -19.79 -13.80 -15.31
C HIS A 176 -19.17 -13.96 -16.69
N ALA A 177 -17.90 -14.36 -16.72
CA ALA A 177 -17.19 -14.70 -17.94
C ALA A 177 -16.24 -15.89 -17.75
N ALA A 178 -16.03 -16.68 -18.80
CA ALA A 178 -15.02 -17.73 -18.86
C ALA A 178 -13.88 -17.29 -19.78
N LEU A 179 -12.65 -17.47 -19.33
CA LEU A 179 -11.42 -17.18 -20.06
C LEU A 179 -10.75 -18.51 -20.41
N ILE A 180 -10.77 -18.84 -21.69
CA ILE A 180 -10.22 -20.10 -22.20
C ILE A 180 -8.95 -19.83 -23.00
N PRO A 181 -7.77 -20.28 -22.51
CA PRO A 181 -6.52 -20.11 -23.24
C PRO A 181 -6.44 -21.03 -24.44
N GLY A 182 -5.81 -20.56 -25.52
CA GLY A 182 -5.40 -21.33 -26.67
C GLY A 182 -3.87 -21.23 -26.84
N VAL A 183 -3.35 -21.57 -28.01
CA VAL A 183 -1.90 -21.59 -28.26
C VAL A 183 -1.35 -20.19 -28.52
N VAL A 184 -2.00 -19.39 -29.36
CA VAL A 184 -1.55 -18.04 -29.75
C VAL A 184 -2.58 -16.95 -29.43
N SER A 185 -3.76 -17.35 -28.98
CA SER A 185 -4.87 -16.46 -28.62
C SER A 185 -5.71 -17.13 -27.55
N GLY A 186 -6.53 -16.36 -26.85
CA GLY A 186 -7.51 -16.87 -25.91
C GLY A 186 -8.92 -16.41 -26.28
N THR A 187 -9.92 -17.14 -25.83
CA THR A 187 -11.33 -16.82 -26.09
C THR A 187 -12.04 -16.48 -24.78
N ILE A 188 -12.74 -15.36 -24.77
CA ILE A 188 -13.63 -14.96 -23.69
C ILE A 188 -15.05 -15.31 -24.08
N TYR A 189 -15.76 -16.03 -23.20
CA TYR A 189 -17.20 -16.22 -23.23
C TYR A 189 -17.81 -15.45 -22.06
N ALA A 190 -18.74 -14.54 -22.33
CA ALA A 190 -19.28 -13.67 -21.28
C ALA A 190 -20.80 -13.51 -21.38
N ALA A 191 -21.45 -13.43 -20.22
CA ALA A 191 -22.85 -13.07 -20.08
C ALA A 191 -22.96 -11.66 -19.50
N PHE A 192 -22.81 -10.65 -20.36
CA PHE A 192 -22.89 -9.26 -19.97
C PHE A 192 -24.31 -8.82 -19.57
N LYS A 193 -24.40 -7.82 -18.69
CA LYS A 193 -25.66 -7.16 -18.35
C LYS A 193 -26.19 -6.27 -19.46
N SER A 194 -25.30 -5.74 -20.29
CA SER A 194 -25.61 -4.86 -21.42
C SER A 194 -24.88 -5.32 -22.66
N ASP A 195 -25.37 -4.96 -23.86
CA ASP A 195 -24.71 -5.28 -25.12
C ASP A 195 -23.26 -4.73 -25.11
N PRO A 196 -22.23 -5.60 -25.23
CA PRO A 196 -20.82 -5.18 -25.15
C PRO A 196 -20.35 -4.39 -26.37
N ASN A 197 -21.11 -4.35 -27.47
CA ASN A 197 -20.82 -3.49 -28.62
C ASN A 197 -21.40 -2.06 -28.44
N VAL A 198 -22.28 -1.86 -27.45
CA VAL A 198 -22.83 -0.56 -27.06
C VAL A 198 -22.15 -0.05 -25.80
N VAL A 199 -22.10 -0.87 -24.75
CA VAL A 199 -21.38 -0.58 -23.50
C VAL A 199 -20.09 -1.39 -23.51
N VAL A 200 -19.07 -0.82 -24.15
CA VAL A 200 -17.78 -1.51 -24.43
C VAL A 200 -17.08 -1.90 -23.12
N PRO A 201 -16.83 -3.20 -22.90
CA PRO A 201 -16.09 -3.65 -21.74
C PRO A 201 -14.59 -3.38 -21.89
N GLU A 202 -13.91 -3.25 -20.76
CA GLU A 202 -12.45 -3.13 -20.66
C GLU A 202 -11.84 -4.40 -20.07
N LEU A 203 -10.73 -4.87 -20.63
CA LEU A 203 -9.94 -5.99 -20.12
C LEU A 203 -8.61 -5.48 -19.58
N VAL A 204 -8.26 -5.88 -18.37
CA VAL A 204 -6.95 -5.57 -17.78
C VAL A 204 -5.87 -6.41 -18.46
N VAL A 205 -4.90 -5.73 -19.07
CA VAL A 205 -3.82 -6.33 -19.85
C VAL A 205 -2.42 -5.83 -19.45
N ARG A 206 -2.35 -5.02 -18.38
CA ARG A 206 -1.08 -4.49 -17.84
C ARG A 206 -0.96 -4.77 -16.35
N PRO A 207 0.26 -5.10 -15.87
CA PRO A 207 0.48 -5.43 -14.46
C PRO A 207 0.44 -4.21 -13.54
N ALA A 208 0.67 -3.01 -14.04
CA ALA A 208 0.68 -1.77 -13.28
C ALA A 208 0.31 -0.55 -14.14
N CYS A 209 0.02 0.58 -13.52
CA CYS A 209 -0.13 1.88 -14.17
C CYS A 209 1.19 2.67 -14.12
N PHE A 210 1.80 2.79 -12.93
CA PHE A 210 3.05 3.51 -12.73
C PHE A 210 3.92 2.77 -11.72
N TYR A 211 4.95 2.09 -12.18
CA TYR A 211 5.76 1.24 -11.32
C TYR A 211 7.25 1.27 -11.70
N ALA A 212 8.11 1.49 -10.71
CA ALA A 212 9.56 1.47 -10.89
C ALA A 212 10.08 0.03 -11.04
N LEU A 213 10.33 -0.43 -12.28
CA LEU A 213 10.89 -1.77 -12.51
C LEU A 213 12.31 -1.94 -11.96
N LYS A 214 13.07 -0.86 -11.88
CA LYS A 214 14.42 -0.85 -11.31
C LYS A 214 14.39 -0.22 -9.94
N THR A 215 15.18 -0.75 -9.04
CA THR A 215 15.43 -0.14 -7.72
C THR A 215 16.08 1.24 -7.86
N ARG A 216 16.01 2.05 -6.81
CA ARG A 216 16.66 3.38 -6.76
C ARG A 216 16.15 4.35 -7.83
N ARG A 217 14.84 4.31 -8.07
CA ARG A 217 14.14 5.39 -8.77
C ARG A 217 13.58 6.34 -7.72
N ASP A 218 14.50 7.05 -7.07
CA ASP A 218 14.25 7.86 -5.89
C ASP A 218 13.57 9.19 -6.25
N TYR A 219 12.89 9.81 -5.29
CA TYR A 219 12.36 11.18 -5.37
C TYR A 219 11.48 11.45 -6.59
N ILE A 220 10.43 10.66 -6.74
CA ILE A 220 9.39 10.85 -7.75
C ILE A 220 8.13 11.39 -7.07
N VAL A 221 7.52 12.40 -7.65
CA VAL A 221 6.24 12.97 -7.20
C VAL A 221 5.17 12.65 -8.22
N LEU A 222 4.06 12.05 -7.74
CA LEU A 222 2.85 11.80 -8.51
C LEU A 222 1.72 12.65 -7.91
N ARG A 223 1.12 13.55 -8.72
CA ARG A 223 0.13 14.51 -8.21
C ARG A 223 -1.10 14.60 -9.10
N ASN A 224 -2.27 14.51 -8.47
CA ASN A 224 -3.58 14.73 -9.11
C ASN A 224 -3.83 13.81 -10.32
N ILE A 225 -3.50 12.52 -10.20
CA ILE A 225 -3.65 11.50 -11.26
C ILE A 225 -4.56 10.38 -10.75
N VAL A 226 -5.42 9.87 -11.64
CA VAL A 226 -6.23 8.67 -11.41
C VAL A 226 -5.50 7.46 -11.98
N PHE A 227 -5.19 6.49 -11.14
CA PHE A 227 -4.60 5.19 -11.52
C PHE A 227 -5.65 4.10 -11.33
N ARG A 228 -5.95 3.32 -12.38
CA ARG A 228 -6.99 2.31 -12.26
C ARG A 228 -6.77 1.07 -13.11
N ASN A 229 -7.45 0.00 -12.71
CA ASN A 229 -7.60 -1.22 -13.50
C ASN A 229 -6.27 -1.81 -13.97
N ALA A 230 -5.45 -2.30 -13.03
CA ALA A 230 -4.23 -3.03 -13.37
C ALA A 230 -4.15 -4.35 -12.58
N GLY A 231 -3.35 -5.28 -13.08
CA GLY A 231 -3.20 -6.63 -12.59
C GLY A 231 -1.86 -6.94 -11.92
N PRO A 232 -1.48 -6.27 -10.81
CA PRO A 232 -0.25 -6.62 -10.11
C PRO A 232 -0.31 -8.03 -9.54
N GLN A 233 0.86 -8.62 -9.28
CA GLN A 233 0.98 -9.88 -8.58
C GLN A 233 0.74 -9.72 -7.08
N TRP A 234 0.49 -10.82 -6.37
CA TRP A 234 0.37 -10.86 -4.93
C TRP A 234 1.61 -10.24 -4.24
N GLY A 235 1.38 -9.20 -3.45
CA GLY A 235 2.44 -8.45 -2.79
C GLY A 235 2.74 -9.02 -1.40
N HIS A 236 3.60 -10.03 -1.30
CA HIS A 236 4.05 -10.58 -0.02
C HIS A 236 5.44 -10.05 0.37
N PRO A 237 5.80 -10.02 1.68
CA PRO A 237 7.06 -9.41 2.13
C PRO A 237 8.31 -10.22 1.79
N ARG A 238 8.17 -11.42 1.23
CA ARG A 238 9.28 -12.30 0.83
C ARG A 238 9.72 -12.12 -0.62
N GLY A 239 9.03 -11.28 -1.39
CA GLY A 239 9.31 -11.03 -2.80
C GLY A 239 9.02 -9.60 -3.20
N GLU A 240 9.11 -9.31 -4.49
CA GLU A 240 8.75 -8.01 -5.01
C GLU A 240 7.28 -7.70 -4.71
N GLN A 241 7.04 -6.52 -4.13
CA GLN A 241 5.69 -6.01 -3.88
C GLN A 241 5.29 -5.05 -5.00
N ALA A 242 4.66 -5.58 -6.03
CA ALA A 242 4.11 -4.77 -7.10
C ALA A 242 2.70 -4.29 -6.77
N GLY A 243 2.39 -3.04 -7.12
CA GLY A 243 1.06 -2.45 -7.03
C GLY A 243 0.66 -1.80 -8.35
N ILE A 244 -0.54 -1.23 -8.40
CA ILE A 244 -0.92 -0.35 -9.52
C ILE A 244 0.07 0.81 -9.62
N VAL A 245 0.43 1.38 -8.45
CA VAL A 245 1.49 2.37 -8.28
C VAL A 245 2.50 1.82 -7.29
N GLY A 246 3.80 1.94 -7.60
CA GLY A 246 4.79 1.44 -6.65
C GLY A 246 6.20 1.93 -6.90
N SER A 247 6.88 2.18 -5.78
CA SER A 247 8.25 2.70 -5.75
C SER A 247 9.31 1.61 -5.90
N ASN A 248 8.93 0.31 -5.80
CA ASN A 248 9.88 -0.80 -5.68
C ASN A 248 10.83 -0.55 -4.48
N TRP A 249 12.12 -0.70 -4.65
CA TRP A 249 13.13 -0.40 -3.64
C TRP A 249 13.75 0.96 -3.91
N SER A 250 13.09 2.02 -3.45
CA SER A 250 13.44 3.42 -3.70
C SER A 250 13.19 4.29 -2.47
N ARG A 251 13.52 5.56 -2.53
CA ARG A 251 13.39 6.52 -1.45
C ARG A 251 12.59 7.76 -1.88
N GLY A 252 11.84 8.35 -0.94
CA GLY A 252 11.33 9.70 -1.04
C GLY A 252 10.28 9.93 -2.13
N TRP A 253 9.44 8.94 -2.44
CA TRP A 253 8.29 9.17 -3.32
C TRP A 253 7.21 9.95 -2.61
N ILE A 254 6.56 10.86 -3.35
CA ILE A 254 5.36 11.57 -2.89
C ILE A 254 4.22 11.22 -3.83
N ILE A 255 3.15 10.65 -3.28
CA ILE A 255 1.91 10.33 -4.00
C ILE A 255 0.82 11.13 -3.32
N GLU A 256 0.31 12.15 -4.01
CA GLU A 256 -0.62 13.07 -3.40
C GLU A 256 -1.77 13.47 -4.33
N ASP A 257 -2.94 13.72 -3.73
CA ASP A 257 -4.16 14.13 -4.45
C ASP A 257 -4.53 13.14 -5.57
N CYS A 258 -4.20 11.85 -5.42
CA CYS A 258 -4.39 10.79 -6.41
C CYS A 258 -5.58 9.89 -6.06
N GLU A 259 -6.17 9.28 -7.11
CA GLU A 259 -7.11 8.17 -6.95
C GLU A 259 -6.46 6.86 -7.43
N VAL A 260 -6.60 5.78 -6.64
CA VAL A 260 -6.06 4.45 -6.99
C VAL A 260 -7.16 3.41 -6.79
N SER A 261 -7.52 2.68 -7.86
CA SER A 261 -8.62 1.71 -7.75
C SER A 261 -8.56 0.58 -8.79
N GLY A 262 -9.31 -0.49 -8.53
CA GLY A 262 -9.44 -1.59 -9.50
C GLY A 262 -8.19 -2.45 -9.62
N SER A 263 -7.45 -2.65 -8.53
CA SER A 263 -6.30 -3.55 -8.50
C SER A 263 -6.71 -5.00 -8.31
N SER A 264 -6.05 -5.94 -8.98
CA SER A 264 -6.20 -7.35 -8.65
C SER A 264 -5.59 -7.71 -7.29
N CYS A 265 -4.54 -7.03 -6.87
CA CYS A 265 -3.88 -7.21 -5.57
C CYS A 265 -3.67 -5.87 -4.85
N ALA A 266 -2.45 -5.36 -4.75
CA ALA A 266 -2.17 -4.12 -4.02
C ALA A 266 -2.43 -2.86 -4.87
N GLY A 267 -2.94 -1.81 -4.23
CA GLY A 267 -3.11 -0.48 -4.84
C GLY A 267 -1.78 0.25 -4.92
N ILE A 268 -1.30 0.78 -3.82
CA ILE A 268 0.00 1.46 -3.70
C ILE A 268 0.98 0.54 -2.96
N THR A 269 2.22 0.45 -3.46
CA THR A 269 3.29 -0.26 -2.78
C THR A 269 4.47 0.66 -2.49
N LEU A 270 4.91 0.68 -1.22
CA LEU A 270 6.04 1.47 -0.75
C LEU A 270 7.37 0.71 -0.85
N GLY A 271 7.29 -0.51 -1.33
CA GLY A 271 8.43 -1.24 -1.83
C GLY A 271 8.94 -2.38 -0.97
N LYS A 272 9.30 -3.38 -1.68
CA LYS A 272 10.32 -4.39 -1.48
C LYS A 272 10.69 -4.92 -2.86
N CYS A 273 11.96 -5.06 -3.12
CA CYS A 273 12.42 -5.72 -4.34
C CYS A 273 12.73 -7.20 -4.09
N ALA A 274 12.57 -8.01 -5.12
CA ALA A 274 13.13 -9.34 -5.19
C ALA A 274 14.63 -9.21 -5.46
N ASN A 275 15.45 -9.40 -4.46
CA ASN A 275 16.89 -9.51 -4.58
C ASN A 275 17.40 -10.56 -3.58
N ASP A 276 18.71 -10.76 -3.47
CA ASP A 276 19.37 -11.81 -2.68
C ASP A 276 18.90 -11.95 -1.23
N PHE A 277 18.09 -11.01 -0.71
CA PHE A 277 17.45 -11.16 0.59
C PHE A 277 16.43 -12.29 0.64
N ASP A 278 15.82 -12.67 -0.47
CA ASP A 278 14.75 -13.67 -0.51
C ASP A 278 15.28 -15.10 -0.45
N ALA A 279 16.54 -15.33 -0.81
CA ALA A 279 17.19 -16.63 -0.71
C ALA A 279 17.31 -17.15 0.74
N PHE A 280 17.22 -16.27 1.75
CA PHE A 280 17.39 -16.62 3.16
C PHE A 280 16.17 -17.24 3.83
N TRP A 281 14.99 -17.12 3.24
CA TRP A 281 13.77 -17.71 3.80
C TRP A 281 13.67 -19.22 3.62
N THR A 282 14.48 -19.80 2.76
CA THR A 282 14.48 -21.25 2.52
C THR A 282 15.12 -22.04 3.65
N ASP A 283 15.95 -21.41 4.49
CA ASP A 283 16.57 -22.04 5.65
C ASP A 283 15.95 -21.53 6.97
N ARG A 284 14.89 -22.19 7.42
CA ARG A 284 14.12 -21.85 8.63
C ARG A 284 14.94 -21.76 9.91
N LYS A 285 16.11 -22.37 9.99
CA LYS A 285 16.93 -22.42 11.21
C LYS A 285 17.93 -21.28 11.35
N GLN A 286 18.34 -20.66 10.24
CA GLN A 286 19.34 -19.58 10.25
C GLN A 286 18.75 -18.19 9.94
N SER A 287 17.52 -18.12 9.47
CA SER A 287 17.01 -16.96 8.73
C SER A 287 16.66 -15.74 9.59
N PHE A 288 16.12 -15.91 10.79
CA PHE A 288 15.57 -14.77 11.52
C PHE A 288 16.63 -13.81 12.09
N GLY A 289 17.73 -14.30 12.64
CA GLY A 289 18.79 -13.46 13.20
C GLY A 289 19.68 -12.78 12.14
N LEU A 290 19.96 -13.50 11.05
CA LEU A 290 20.79 -12.99 9.95
C LEU A 290 20.03 -11.97 9.09
N TRP A 291 18.73 -12.15 8.92
CA TRP A 291 17.90 -11.30 8.13
C TRP A 291 17.74 -9.89 8.71
N GLY A 292 17.43 -9.80 9.99
CA GLY A 292 17.45 -8.54 10.69
C GLY A 292 18.81 -7.86 10.64
N LYS A 293 19.90 -8.59 10.92
CA LYS A 293 21.25 -8.05 10.90
C LYS A 293 21.64 -7.46 9.55
N ARG A 294 21.36 -8.15 8.44
CA ARG A 294 21.65 -7.65 7.09
C ARG A 294 20.79 -6.45 6.68
N LEU A 295 19.57 -6.36 7.17
CA LEU A 295 18.73 -5.21 6.90
C LEU A 295 19.31 -3.93 7.50
N PHE A 296 19.85 -4.04 8.73
CA PHE A 296 20.47 -2.91 9.42
C PHE A 296 21.93 -2.68 9.02
N GLU A 297 22.59 -3.65 8.44
CA GLU A 297 23.90 -3.48 7.80
C GLU A 297 23.78 -2.73 6.47
N ARG A 298 22.60 -2.73 5.82
CA ARG A 298 22.31 -1.82 4.71
C ARG A 298 21.76 -0.52 5.28
N ASP A 299 22.29 0.56 4.78
CA ASP A 299 21.85 1.89 5.16
C ASP A 299 20.36 2.08 4.86
N LEU A 300 19.51 2.04 5.89
CA LEU A 300 18.08 2.34 5.77
C LEU A 300 17.82 3.78 5.27
N SER A 301 18.85 4.65 5.32
CA SER A 301 18.78 5.95 4.69
C SER A 301 18.54 5.88 3.17
N GLU A 302 18.76 4.70 2.56
CA GLU A 302 18.59 4.49 1.12
C GLU A 302 17.16 4.14 0.68
N VAL A 303 16.22 3.87 1.59
CA VAL A 303 14.86 3.44 1.26
C VAL A 303 13.82 4.13 2.13
N GLY A 304 12.56 4.00 1.75
CA GLY A 304 11.46 4.57 2.53
C GLY A 304 11.32 6.08 2.36
N HIS A 305 10.98 6.77 3.46
CA HIS A 305 10.69 8.21 3.44
C HIS A 305 9.62 8.62 2.42
N HIS A 306 8.66 7.72 2.16
CA HIS A 306 7.57 7.98 1.23
C HIS A 306 6.47 8.78 1.91
N ILE A 307 5.77 9.59 1.11
CA ILE A 307 4.59 10.32 1.54
C ILE A 307 3.42 9.91 0.65
N VAL A 308 2.35 9.39 1.26
CA VAL A 308 1.07 9.16 0.60
C VAL A 308 0.06 10.04 1.31
N ARG A 309 -0.48 11.04 0.62
CA ARG A 309 -1.39 11.98 1.26
C ARG A 309 -2.54 12.46 0.38
N ARG A 310 -3.69 12.71 1.00
CA ARG A 310 -4.90 13.19 0.35
C ARG A 310 -5.31 12.33 -0.87
N CYS A 311 -5.07 11.01 -0.75
CA CYS A 311 -5.39 10.04 -1.79
C CYS A 311 -6.67 9.29 -1.46
N ARG A 312 -7.41 8.88 -2.51
CA ARG A 312 -8.50 7.92 -2.40
C ARG A 312 -8.04 6.59 -2.97
N ILE A 313 -8.01 5.56 -2.12
CA ILE A 313 -7.58 4.21 -2.51
C ILE A 313 -8.72 3.23 -2.26
N SER A 314 -9.15 2.49 -3.29
CA SER A 314 -10.30 1.61 -3.15
C SER A 314 -10.30 0.42 -4.13
N ASP A 315 -11.17 -0.57 -3.87
CA ASP A 315 -11.38 -1.74 -4.75
C ASP A 315 -10.05 -2.43 -5.14
N CYS A 316 -9.19 -2.68 -4.14
CA CYS A 316 -7.95 -3.44 -4.29
C CYS A 316 -8.15 -4.87 -3.79
N GLY A 317 -7.76 -5.88 -4.57
CA GLY A 317 -8.02 -7.28 -4.24
C GLY A 317 -7.27 -7.76 -2.99
N GLN A 318 -6.14 -7.18 -2.64
CA GLN A 318 -5.32 -7.54 -1.49
C GLN A 318 -5.27 -6.42 -0.45
N ALA A 319 -4.59 -5.33 -0.75
CA ALA A 319 -4.39 -4.21 0.17
C ALA A 319 -4.47 -2.87 -0.55
N GLY A 320 -4.95 -1.84 0.15
CA GLY A 320 -4.93 -0.47 -0.36
C GLY A 320 -3.50 0.05 -0.47
N ILE A 321 -2.77 0.00 0.62
CA ILE A 321 -1.35 0.36 0.69
C ILE A 321 -0.59 -0.78 1.37
N CYS A 322 0.50 -1.24 0.77
CA CYS A 322 1.38 -2.20 1.41
C CYS A 322 2.86 -1.79 1.28
N GLY A 323 3.68 -2.31 2.19
CA GLY A 323 5.12 -2.13 2.17
C GLY A 323 5.81 -3.08 3.12
N ALA A 324 7.01 -3.52 2.74
CA ALA A 324 7.91 -4.24 3.62
C ALA A 324 9.26 -3.51 3.58
N TYR A 325 9.80 -3.12 4.71
CA TYR A 325 10.98 -2.26 4.88
C TYR A 325 10.97 -0.94 4.09
N GLY A 326 10.48 -0.96 2.84
CA GLY A 326 10.28 0.22 2.04
C GLY A 326 9.27 1.20 2.64
N ALA A 327 8.45 0.77 3.59
CA ALA A 327 7.58 1.64 4.37
C ALA A 327 8.32 2.38 5.51
N ALA A 328 9.61 2.12 5.76
CA ALA A 328 10.36 2.79 6.81
C ALA A 328 10.36 4.31 6.62
N PHE A 329 10.23 5.06 7.73
CA PHE A 329 10.24 6.53 7.75
C PHE A 329 9.16 7.19 6.89
N SER A 330 8.08 6.48 6.60
CA SER A 330 7.06 6.93 5.65
C SER A 330 5.83 7.49 6.35
N LEU A 331 5.12 8.37 5.65
CA LEU A 331 3.92 9.04 6.11
C LEU A 331 2.72 8.67 5.24
N VAL A 332 1.63 8.22 5.86
CA VAL A 332 0.32 8.06 5.23
C VAL A 332 -0.66 8.96 5.94
N GLU A 333 -1.17 10.01 5.28
CA GLU A 333 -2.04 10.98 5.93
C GLU A 333 -3.17 11.49 5.04
N ASP A 334 -4.28 11.86 5.70
CA ASP A 334 -5.43 12.50 5.06
C ASP A 334 -6.00 11.70 3.87
N CYS A 335 -5.84 10.37 3.89
CA CYS A 335 -6.32 9.46 2.84
C CYS A 335 -7.66 8.82 3.20
N GLU A 336 -8.43 8.45 2.16
CA GLU A 336 -9.57 7.54 2.28
C GLU A 336 -9.20 6.18 1.69
N ILE A 337 -9.26 5.12 2.51
CA ILE A 337 -8.85 3.76 2.12
C ILE A 337 -10.01 2.81 2.39
N SER A 338 -10.61 2.26 1.32
CA SER A 338 -11.87 1.54 1.47
C SER A 338 -12.05 0.41 0.45
N TYR A 339 -12.91 -0.54 0.80
CA TYR A 339 -13.30 -1.67 -0.06
C TYR A 339 -12.14 -2.55 -0.55
N CYS A 340 -10.98 -2.50 0.12
CA CYS A 340 -9.88 -3.40 -0.17
C CYS A 340 -10.21 -4.79 0.36
N HIS A 341 -10.04 -5.80 -0.49
CA HIS A 341 -10.43 -7.19 -0.19
C HIS A 341 -11.88 -7.37 0.30
N TRP A 342 -12.75 -6.40 0.07
CA TRP A 342 -14.13 -6.40 0.58
C TRP A 342 -14.96 -7.57 0.04
N LYS A 343 -14.83 -7.87 -1.24
CA LYS A 343 -15.55 -8.97 -1.91
C LYS A 343 -14.96 -10.34 -1.64
N LYS A 344 -13.81 -10.43 -0.94
CA LYS A 344 -13.08 -11.67 -0.62
C LYS A 344 -12.88 -12.60 -1.81
N PRO A 345 -12.28 -12.13 -2.90
CA PRO A 345 -12.14 -12.94 -4.12
C PRO A 345 -11.30 -14.19 -3.91
N PHE A 346 -10.39 -14.15 -2.95
CA PHE A 346 -9.49 -15.24 -2.55
C PHE A 346 -9.19 -15.15 -1.04
N GLU A 347 -8.32 -15.99 -0.51
CA GLU A 347 -7.83 -15.92 0.86
C GLU A 347 -6.29 -15.81 0.91
N GLY A 348 -5.76 -15.52 2.09
CA GLY A 348 -4.34 -15.42 2.35
C GLY A 348 -4.07 -14.59 3.61
N ALA A 349 -2.79 -14.44 3.94
CA ALA A 349 -2.31 -13.40 4.83
C ALA A 349 -2.11 -12.09 4.02
N GLU A 350 -1.52 -11.05 4.59
CA GLU A 350 -1.15 -9.82 3.85
C GLU A 350 -2.32 -8.99 3.28
N MET A 351 -3.53 -9.09 3.83
CA MET A 351 -4.74 -8.41 3.33
C MET A 351 -5.31 -7.44 4.37
N ALA A 352 -5.30 -6.15 4.06
CA ALA A 352 -5.86 -5.09 4.90
C ALA A 352 -6.05 -3.79 4.08
N GLY A 353 -6.62 -2.74 4.67
CA GLY A 353 -6.59 -1.39 4.09
C GLY A 353 -5.14 -0.91 3.96
N ILE A 354 -4.38 -0.94 5.06
CA ILE A 354 -2.93 -0.70 5.10
C ILE A 354 -2.24 -1.93 5.70
N LYS A 355 -1.26 -2.49 5.00
CA LYS A 355 -0.44 -3.61 5.48
C LYS A 355 1.04 -3.26 5.43
N PHE A 356 1.65 -3.04 6.59
CA PHE A 356 3.09 -2.81 6.70
C PHE A 356 3.78 -3.97 7.42
N HIS A 357 4.88 -4.42 6.84
CA HIS A 357 5.75 -5.46 7.37
C HIS A 357 7.09 -4.85 7.76
N ALA A 358 7.48 -4.97 9.02
CA ALA A 358 8.68 -4.36 9.58
C ALA A 358 8.82 -2.83 9.31
N PRO A 359 7.78 -2.00 9.54
CA PRO A 359 7.94 -0.56 9.44
C PRO A 359 8.86 -0.05 10.56
N VAL A 360 9.61 1.01 10.26
CA VAL A 360 10.43 1.75 11.22
C VAL A 360 10.05 3.22 11.12
N ASP A 361 9.76 3.86 12.26
CA ASP A 361 9.44 5.29 12.35
C ASP A 361 8.41 5.79 11.34
N SER A 362 7.38 4.98 11.10
CA SER A 362 6.33 5.28 10.15
C SER A 362 5.14 5.94 10.84
N ILE A 363 4.49 6.86 10.14
CA ILE A 363 3.34 7.61 10.67
C ILE A 363 2.12 7.35 9.79
N ILE A 364 1.01 6.95 10.42
CA ILE A 364 -0.29 6.75 9.78
C ILE A 364 -1.28 7.66 10.52
N ARG A 365 -1.73 8.76 9.91
CA ARG A 365 -2.55 9.73 10.63
C ARG A 365 -3.64 10.38 9.81
N ARG A 366 -4.75 10.75 10.48
CA ARG A 366 -5.90 11.47 9.90
C ARG A 366 -6.51 10.80 8.68
N ASN A 367 -6.42 9.48 8.60
CA ASN A 367 -7.00 8.71 7.51
C ASN A 367 -8.42 8.26 7.87
N ARG A 368 -9.23 8.04 6.85
CA ARG A 368 -10.54 7.40 6.90
C ARG A 368 -10.41 6.00 6.30
N ILE A 369 -10.53 4.96 7.12
CA ILE A 369 -10.22 3.58 6.73
C ILE A 369 -11.43 2.69 7.03
N HIS A 370 -12.13 2.22 5.98
CA HIS A 370 -13.42 1.58 6.17
C HIS A 370 -13.76 0.54 5.12
N HIS A 371 -14.69 -0.36 5.47
CA HIS A 371 -15.20 -1.39 4.56
C HIS A 371 -14.07 -2.23 3.93
N ASN A 372 -13.00 -2.50 4.68
CA ASN A 372 -11.93 -3.38 4.24
C ASN A 372 -12.18 -4.80 4.75
N GLY A 373 -11.85 -5.79 3.92
CA GLY A 373 -12.03 -7.20 4.22
C GLY A 373 -10.85 -7.81 5.00
N SER A 374 -10.89 -9.12 5.20
CA SER A 374 -9.87 -9.91 5.88
C SER A 374 -9.51 -9.38 7.28
N LEU A 375 -8.26 -9.01 7.54
CA LEU A 375 -7.81 -8.48 8.83
C LEU A 375 -8.13 -7.00 9.03
N GLY A 376 -8.77 -6.36 8.04
CA GLY A 376 -9.47 -5.10 8.24
C GLY A 376 -8.69 -3.85 7.89
N GLY A 377 -8.61 -2.89 8.83
CA GLY A 377 -8.16 -1.53 8.56
C GLY A 377 -6.65 -1.40 8.42
N ILE A 378 -5.91 -1.43 9.53
CA ILE A 378 -4.45 -1.29 9.59
C ILE A 378 -3.85 -2.56 10.19
N TRP A 379 -2.89 -3.14 9.49
CA TRP A 379 -2.12 -4.28 9.98
C TRP A 379 -0.62 -3.95 9.95
N ILE A 380 -0.04 -3.84 11.15
CA ILE A 380 1.40 -3.71 11.35
C ILE A 380 1.93 -5.07 11.79
N ASP A 381 2.88 -5.58 11.04
CA ASP A 381 3.38 -6.93 11.21
C ASP A 381 4.89 -6.96 11.32
N TRP A 382 5.33 -7.93 12.07
CA TRP A 382 6.67 -8.46 12.18
C TRP A 382 7.79 -7.42 12.33
N MET A 383 8.23 -7.20 13.58
CA MET A 383 9.30 -6.28 13.98
C MET A 383 9.04 -4.78 13.77
N GLY A 384 7.77 -4.36 13.64
CA GLY A 384 7.44 -2.93 13.57
C GLY A 384 7.99 -2.17 14.79
N GLN A 385 8.59 -1.01 14.55
CA GLN A 385 9.27 -0.17 15.54
C GLN A 385 9.02 1.31 15.27
N GLY A 386 8.87 2.13 16.31
CA GLY A 386 8.71 3.59 16.17
C GLY A 386 7.46 4.04 15.42
N THR A 387 6.47 3.17 15.27
CA THR A 387 5.29 3.46 14.45
C THR A 387 4.25 4.25 15.22
N CYS A 388 3.75 5.35 14.64
CA CYS A 388 2.68 6.17 15.17
C CYS A 388 1.40 6.02 14.35
N ILE A 389 0.27 5.70 15.02
CA ILE A 389 -1.06 5.60 14.42
C ILE A 389 -1.95 6.61 15.13
N GLN A 390 -2.27 7.74 14.47
CA GLN A 390 -2.86 8.91 15.13
C GLN A 390 -4.07 9.48 14.39
N ASP A 391 -5.08 9.90 15.16
CA ASP A 391 -6.23 10.66 14.67
C ASP A 391 -6.93 10.01 13.44
N ASN A 392 -6.86 8.67 13.29
CA ASN A 392 -7.55 7.96 12.22
C ASN A 392 -8.98 7.63 12.64
N VAL A 393 -9.87 7.55 11.66
CA VAL A 393 -11.23 7.03 11.84
C VAL A 393 -11.36 5.72 11.08
N LEU A 394 -11.60 4.64 11.82
CA LEU A 394 -11.73 3.28 11.29
C LEU A 394 -13.12 2.73 11.62
N TRP A 395 -13.86 2.27 10.61
CA TRP A 395 -15.21 1.73 10.83
C TRP A 395 -15.62 0.72 9.75
N ALA A 396 -16.62 -0.09 10.06
CA ALA A 396 -17.20 -1.09 9.13
C ALA A 396 -16.16 -2.01 8.47
N ASN A 397 -14.99 -2.19 9.07
CA ASN A 397 -14.01 -3.17 8.62
C ASN A 397 -14.45 -4.57 9.02
N GLN A 398 -14.31 -5.57 8.13
CA GLN A 398 -14.79 -6.93 8.39
C GLN A 398 -13.95 -7.70 9.42
N GLY A 399 -12.66 -7.38 9.52
CA GLY A 399 -11.74 -7.92 10.54
C GLY A 399 -11.63 -6.97 11.72
N HIS A 400 -10.42 -6.51 12.00
CA HIS A 400 -10.13 -5.56 13.06
C HIS A 400 -9.86 -4.17 12.46
N ASP A 401 -10.12 -3.10 13.21
CA ASP A 401 -9.69 -1.78 12.79
C ASP A 401 -8.17 -1.68 12.79
N ILE A 402 -7.54 -2.20 13.85
CA ILE A 402 -6.09 -2.27 13.97
C ILE A 402 -5.66 -3.67 14.43
N TYR A 403 -4.75 -4.27 13.69
CA TYR A 403 -4.08 -5.51 14.05
C TYR A 403 -2.57 -5.30 14.15
N LEU A 404 -2.01 -5.64 15.31
CA LEU A 404 -0.57 -5.66 15.55
C LEU A 404 -0.09 -7.09 15.76
N GLU A 405 0.80 -7.55 14.89
CA GLU A 405 1.33 -8.91 14.95
C GLU A 405 2.84 -8.89 15.08
N VAL A 406 3.37 -9.51 16.15
CA VAL A 406 4.81 -9.76 16.37
C VAL A 406 5.69 -8.49 16.27
N ASN A 407 5.21 -7.34 16.76
CA ASN A 407 5.99 -6.11 16.73
C ASN A 407 6.83 -5.93 18.00
N HIS A 408 7.95 -5.26 17.85
CA HIS A 408 8.83 -4.94 18.97
C HIS A 408 8.42 -3.63 19.66
N GLY A 409 7.82 -2.71 18.93
CA GLY A 409 7.57 -1.36 19.40
C GLY A 409 8.87 -0.52 19.48
N PRO A 410 8.77 0.69 20.02
CA PRO A 410 7.57 1.30 20.56
C PRO A 410 6.51 1.56 19.48
N ILE A 411 5.22 1.42 19.82
CA ILE A 411 4.10 1.76 18.94
C ILE A 411 3.14 2.66 19.69
N LEU A 412 2.72 3.76 19.07
CA LEU A 412 1.78 4.71 19.65
C LEU A 412 0.45 4.69 18.89
N PHE A 413 -0.65 4.47 19.62
CA PHE A 413 -2.02 4.73 19.17
C PHE A 413 -2.55 5.95 19.90
N GLU A 414 -2.81 7.04 19.20
CA GLU A 414 -3.30 8.27 19.84
C GLU A 414 -4.47 8.85 19.07
N GLY A 415 -5.56 9.15 19.78
CA GLY A 415 -6.67 9.91 19.23
C GLY A 415 -7.49 9.21 18.15
N ASN A 416 -7.36 7.90 17.97
CA ASN A 416 -8.08 7.18 16.92
C ASN A 416 -9.51 6.85 17.32
N ASP A 417 -10.41 6.84 16.34
CA ASP A 417 -11.74 6.28 16.41
C ASP A 417 -11.76 4.88 15.79
N MET A 418 -11.89 3.85 16.59
CA MET A 418 -11.94 2.45 16.18
C MET A 418 -13.35 1.92 16.43
N LEU A 419 -14.19 1.91 15.39
CA LEU A 419 -15.63 1.80 15.50
C LEU A 419 -16.20 0.49 14.95
N SER A 420 -15.37 -0.40 14.38
CA SER A 420 -15.80 -1.72 13.92
C SER A 420 -16.13 -2.66 15.09
N LYS A 421 -16.85 -3.74 14.81
CA LYS A 421 -17.21 -4.76 15.80
C LYS A 421 -16.00 -5.33 16.54
N ASN A 422 -14.88 -5.51 15.85
CA ASN A 422 -13.59 -5.87 16.41
C ASN A 422 -12.65 -4.69 16.18
N SER A 423 -12.35 -3.92 17.20
CA SER A 423 -11.54 -2.72 17.04
C SER A 423 -10.06 -3.05 17.03
N VAL A 424 -9.59 -3.79 18.03
CA VAL A 424 -8.14 -4.02 18.19
C VAL A 424 -7.84 -5.49 18.47
N TRP A 425 -6.86 -6.01 17.74
CA TRP A 425 -6.21 -7.26 18.07
C TRP A 425 -4.70 -7.05 18.08
N PHE A 426 -4.03 -7.43 19.17
CA PHE A 426 -2.60 -7.31 19.20
C PHE A 426 -1.87 -8.43 19.93
N ARG A 427 -0.69 -8.73 19.39
CA ARG A 427 0.28 -9.72 19.84
C ARG A 427 1.69 -9.09 19.84
N SER A 428 1.79 -7.89 20.40
CA SER A 428 3.00 -7.06 20.30
C SER A 428 3.38 -6.54 21.67
N ASN A 429 4.60 -6.01 21.81
CA ASN A 429 5.10 -5.41 23.03
C ASN A 429 5.26 -3.90 22.87
N ASN A 430 5.42 -3.20 24.01
CA ASN A 430 5.78 -1.78 24.05
C ASN A 430 4.78 -0.90 23.27
N VAL A 431 3.50 -1.00 23.62
CA VAL A 431 2.41 -0.29 22.94
C VAL A 431 1.76 0.72 23.88
N ALA A 432 1.69 1.98 23.46
CA ALA A 432 0.96 3.03 24.15
C ALA A 432 -0.37 3.32 23.41
N ILE A 433 -1.49 3.27 24.13
CA ILE A 433 -2.85 3.44 23.62
C ILE A 433 -3.48 4.59 24.41
N ILE A 434 -3.58 5.77 23.78
CA ILE A 434 -3.83 7.03 24.48
C ILE A 434 -4.95 7.81 23.81
N GLY A 435 -5.99 8.18 24.57
CA GLY A 435 -7.03 9.09 24.09
C GLY A 435 -7.88 8.56 22.93
N ASN A 436 -8.01 7.26 22.76
CA ASN A 436 -8.78 6.67 21.66
C ASN A 436 -10.23 6.41 22.05
N ARG A 437 -11.12 6.38 21.05
CA ARG A 437 -12.47 5.83 21.17
C ARG A 437 -12.50 4.43 20.55
N ILE A 438 -12.70 3.41 21.38
CA ILE A 438 -12.62 1.99 20.99
C ILE A 438 -13.99 1.35 21.24
N TYR A 439 -14.81 1.21 20.19
CA TYR A 439 -16.17 0.70 20.32
C TYR A 439 -16.24 -0.83 20.36
N GLY A 440 -15.47 -1.50 19.54
CA GLY A 440 -15.52 -2.94 19.36
C GLY A 440 -14.74 -3.74 20.40
N ASN A 441 -14.54 -5.00 20.07
CA ASN A 441 -13.75 -5.88 20.92
C ASN A 441 -12.28 -5.46 20.87
N PHE A 442 -11.65 -5.54 22.04
CA PHE A 442 -10.21 -5.37 22.22
C PHE A 442 -9.64 -6.71 22.69
N THR A 443 -8.77 -7.31 21.89
CA THR A 443 -8.17 -8.62 22.18
C THR A 443 -6.65 -8.48 22.22
N CYS A 444 -6.04 -9.04 23.26
CA CYS A 444 -4.60 -9.19 23.40
C CYS A 444 -4.29 -10.66 23.66
N ASP A 445 -3.58 -11.29 22.76
CA ASP A 445 -3.21 -12.71 22.84
C ASP A 445 -1.72 -12.91 22.96
N ARG A 446 -1.36 -14.15 23.31
CA ARG A 446 0.01 -14.62 23.20
C ARG A 446 0.44 -14.66 21.73
N ASP A 447 1.65 -14.21 21.48
CA ASP A 447 2.30 -14.42 20.21
C ASP A 447 2.89 -15.84 20.13
N GLU A 448 2.52 -16.56 19.08
CA GLU A 448 2.99 -17.92 18.84
C GLU A 448 4.31 -17.95 18.07
N ASP A 449 4.70 -16.84 17.43
CA ASP A 449 5.97 -16.76 16.70
C ASP A 449 7.15 -16.40 17.62
N ASN A 450 7.63 -17.43 18.31
CA ASN A 450 8.76 -17.33 19.22
C ASN A 450 10.10 -16.99 18.55
N GLY A 451 10.20 -17.11 17.23
CA GLY A 451 11.48 -17.01 16.52
C GLY A 451 11.99 -15.58 16.39
N SER A 452 11.13 -14.66 16.02
CA SER A 452 11.49 -13.26 15.76
C SER A 452 11.84 -12.49 17.03
N ARG A 453 11.24 -12.86 18.18
CA ARG A 453 11.49 -12.18 19.47
C ARG A 453 12.75 -12.64 20.19
N LYS A 454 13.20 -13.87 19.96
CA LYS A 454 14.41 -14.39 20.60
C LYS A 454 15.70 -13.74 20.10
N THR A 455 15.69 -13.25 18.87
CA THR A 455 16.85 -12.58 18.25
C THR A 455 16.38 -11.31 17.51
N PRO A 456 15.83 -10.32 18.22
CA PRO A 456 15.30 -9.14 17.57
C PRO A 456 16.43 -8.34 16.95
N THR A 457 16.21 -7.90 15.73
CA THR A 457 17.01 -6.85 15.14
C THR A 457 16.34 -5.53 15.44
N LEU A 458 16.99 -4.70 16.24
CA LEU A 458 16.43 -3.45 16.70
C LEU A 458 17.08 -2.29 15.98
N TYR A 459 16.26 -1.35 15.54
CA TYR A 459 16.75 -0.04 15.14
C TYR A 459 17.41 0.64 16.36
N PRO A 460 18.42 1.52 16.20
CA PRO A 460 19.20 2.05 17.33
C PRO A 460 18.38 2.63 18.47
N HIS A 461 17.27 3.32 18.20
CA HIS A 461 16.42 3.90 19.25
C HIS A 461 15.69 2.84 20.09
N SER A 462 15.40 1.67 19.52
CA SER A 462 14.76 0.55 20.23
C SER A 462 15.74 -0.33 21.01
N MET A 463 17.04 -0.18 20.82
CA MET A 463 18.06 -0.97 21.53
C MET A 463 18.09 -0.76 23.04
N LYS A 464 17.63 0.41 23.50
CA LYS A 464 17.59 0.75 24.94
C LYS A 464 16.64 -0.15 25.75
N ILE A 465 15.68 -0.78 25.10
CA ILE A 465 14.70 -1.68 25.74
C ILE A 465 14.91 -3.14 25.36
N LYS A 466 16.10 -3.51 24.96
CA LYS A 466 16.46 -4.84 24.48
C LYS A 466 16.04 -5.98 25.43
N GLU A 467 16.10 -5.74 26.73
CA GLU A 467 15.74 -6.72 27.77
C GLU A 467 14.25 -7.08 27.73
N LEU A 468 13.38 -6.19 27.21
CA LEU A 468 11.94 -6.42 27.08
C LEU A 468 11.57 -7.34 25.91
N PHE A 469 12.50 -7.65 25.02
CA PHE A 469 12.23 -8.45 23.82
C PHE A 469 12.49 -9.95 23.99
N VAL A 470 12.87 -10.39 25.17
CA VAL A 470 13.20 -11.80 25.42
C VAL A 470 11.96 -12.66 25.58
N SER A 471 10.82 -12.04 25.91
CA SER A 471 9.57 -12.75 26.14
C SER A 471 8.70 -12.85 24.89
N THR A 472 7.99 -13.96 24.78
CA THR A 472 6.95 -14.20 23.78
C THR A 472 5.57 -13.74 24.25
N LEU A 473 5.48 -13.26 25.50
CA LEU A 473 4.23 -12.79 26.08
C LEU A 473 4.09 -11.28 25.82
N PRO A 474 2.91 -10.83 25.41
CA PRO A 474 2.65 -9.40 25.29
C PRO A 474 2.80 -8.69 26.63
N GLY A 475 3.31 -7.48 26.60
CA GLY A 475 3.48 -6.70 27.83
C GLY A 475 4.00 -5.30 27.58
N ASN A 476 4.23 -4.58 28.71
CA ASN A 476 4.64 -3.19 28.69
C ASN A 476 3.67 -2.27 27.93
N PHE A 477 2.40 -2.26 28.37
CA PHE A 477 1.35 -1.45 27.77
C PHE A 477 1.04 -0.22 28.61
N ILE A 478 0.71 0.85 27.91
CA ILE A 478 0.16 2.05 28.49
C ILE A 478 -1.24 2.28 27.93
N PHE A 479 -2.25 2.30 28.81
CA PHE A 479 -3.63 2.59 28.50
C PHE A 479 -4.07 3.81 29.26
N ILE A 480 -4.15 4.96 28.60
CA ILE A 480 -4.47 6.22 29.27
C ILE A 480 -5.58 6.97 28.53
N ASN A 481 -6.59 7.43 29.27
CA ASN A 481 -7.63 8.30 28.76
C ASN A 481 -8.39 7.76 27.53
N ASN A 482 -8.59 6.44 27.46
CA ASN A 482 -9.37 5.84 26.39
C ASN A 482 -10.84 5.71 26.77
N LEU A 483 -11.72 5.79 25.79
CA LEU A 483 -13.14 5.54 25.94
C LEU A 483 -13.50 4.20 25.31
N MET A 484 -14.07 3.29 26.10
CA MET A 484 -14.37 1.91 25.70
C MET A 484 -15.71 1.43 26.27
N PRO A 485 -16.40 0.44 25.64
CA PRO A 485 -17.60 -0.15 26.25
C PRO A 485 -17.28 -1.01 27.48
N ASN A 486 -16.16 -1.72 27.44
CA ASN A 486 -15.74 -2.66 28.49
C ASN A 486 -14.23 -2.58 28.72
N LYS A 487 -13.79 -3.09 29.86
CA LYS A 487 -12.35 -3.29 30.09
C LYS A 487 -11.76 -4.22 29.01
N PRO A 488 -10.55 -3.93 28.52
CA PRO A 488 -9.88 -4.82 27.59
C PRO A 488 -9.72 -6.23 28.17
N TYR A 489 -9.93 -7.24 27.34
CA TYR A 489 -9.61 -8.60 27.72
C TYR A 489 -8.14 -8.87 27.41
N PHE A 490 -7.39 -9.16 28.46
CA PHE A 490 -6.02 -9.65 28.37
C PHE A 490 -6.05 -11.15 28.65
N GLY A 491 -5.56 -11.97 27.75
CA GLY A 491 -5.37 -13.40 27.98
C GLY A 491 -4.55 -13.67 29.23
N LYS A 492 -4.47 -14.91 29.67
CA LYS A 492 -3.85 -15.33 30.96
C LYS A 492 -2.37 -14.97 31.16
N SER A 493 -1.72 -14.32 30.20
CA SER A 493 -0.27 -14.19 30.13
C SER A 493 0.15 -12.78 29.71
N ILE A 494 0.07 -11.83 30.63
CA ILE A 494 0.81 -10.56 30.54
C ILE A 494 2.03 -10.68 31.43
N GLU A 495 3.23 -10.59 30.88
CA GLU A 495 4.47 -10.80 31.63
C GLU A 495 5.04 -9.49 32.23
N TYR A 496 4.71 -8.35 31.65
CA TYR A 496 5.28 -7.06 32.04
C TYR A 496 4.23 -6.10 32.59
N PRO A 497 4.64 -5.13 33.43
CA PRO A 497 3.73 -4.18 34.02
C PRO A 497 2.96 -3.40 32.95
N CYS A 498 1.67 -3.29 33.16
CA CYS A 498 0.79 -2.48 32.33
C CYS A 498 0.27 -1.30 33.16
N ARG A 499 0.21 -0.12 32.55
CA ARG A 499 -0.31 1.08 33.16
C ARG A 499 -1.68 1.40 32.62
N PHE A 500 -2.67 1.51 33.53
CA PHE A 500 -4.06 1.84 33.20
C PHE A 500 -4.48 3.06 33.99
N GLU A 501 -4.67 4.21 33.34
CA GLU A 501 -5.03 5.46 33.99
C GLU A 501 -6.15 6.16 33.22
N ASP A 502 -7.05 6.78 33.97
CA ASP A 502 -8.10 7.68 33.48
C ASP A 502 -8.92 7.11 32.28
N ASN A 503 -9.04 5.77 32.14
CA ASN A 503 -9.86 5.17 31.10
C ASN A 503 -11.34 5.19 31.49
N TRP A 504 -12.20 5.42 30.51
CA TRP A 504 -13.63 5.53 30.67
C TRP A 504 -14.36 4.34 30.06
N TYR A 505 -15.33 3.80 30.79
CA TYR A 505 -16.11 2.66 30.35
C TYR A 505 -17.57 3.07 30.21
N VAL A 506 -18.07 3.12 28.97
CA VAL A 506 -19.46 3.48 28.65
C VAL A 506 -20.10 2.34 27.86
N PRO A 507 -21.15 1.69 28.38
CA PRO A 507 -21.80 0.57 27.70
C PRO A 507 -22.20 0.90 26.25
N ARG A 508 -22.20 -0.11 25.38
CA ARG A 508 -22.43 0.05 23.92
C ARG A 508 -23.77 0.72 23.59
N ASP A 509 -24.78 0.54 24.40
CA ASP A 509 -26.10 1.14 24.19
C ASP A 509 -26.10 2.68 24.16
N TYR A 510 -25.05 3.30 24.69
CA TYR A 510 -24.85 4.76 24.67
C TYR A 510 -24.01 5.26 23.50
N TRP A 511 -23.58 4.36 22.62
CA TRP A 511 -22.81 4.71 21.43
C TRP A 511 -23.74 4.76 20.21
N LYS A 512 -23.60 5.80 19.40
CA LYS A 512 -24.27 5.91 18.09
C LYS A 512 -23.20 6.08 17.03
N ILE A 513 -23.10 5.07 16.17
CA ILE A 513 -22.14 5.04 15.07
C ILE A 513 -22.91 5.21 13.78
N ASP A 514 -22.47 6.12 12.94
CA ASP A 514 -22.92 6.28 11.55
C ASP A 514 -21.93 5.54 10.64
N ASP A 515 -22.29 4.34 10.22
CA ASP A 515 -21.44 3.48 9.41
C ASP A 515 -21.21 4.02 7.99
N VAL A 516 -22.02 4.99 7.55
CA VAL A 516 -21.84 5.64 6.25
C VAL A 516 -20.79 6.75 6.34
N LYS A 517 -20.88 7.56 7.39
CA LYS A 517 -20.01 8.74 7.58
C LYS A 517 -18.78 8.44 8.42
N GLY A 518 -18.74 7.33 9.15
CA GLY A 518 -17.71 7.01 10.13
C GLY A 518 -17.68 8.03 11.29
N THR A 519 -18.86 8.48 11.73
CA THR A 519 -18.95 9.38 12.87
C THR A 519 -19.52 8.66 14.09
N VAL A 520 -19.10 9.10 15.27
CA VAL A 520 -19.54 8.51 16.54
C VAL A 520 -19.99 9.58 17.51
N ALA A 521 -21.14 9.34 18.15
CA ALA A 521 -21.59 10.09 19.31
C ALA A 521 -21.70 9.14 20.50
N VAL A 522 -21.16 9.55 21.64
CA VAL A 522 -21.26 8.78 22.90
C VAL A 522 -22.02 9.65 23.91
N ASN A 523 -23.19 9.18 24.32
CA ASN A 523 -24.06 9.87 25.26
C ASN A 523 -24.13 9.06 26.56
N PRO A 524 -23.19 9.23 27.52
CA PRO A 524 -23.18 8.48 28.76
C PRO A 524 -24.46 8.71 29.57
N PRO A 525 -24.84 7.79 30.49
CA PRO A 525 -26.01 7.91 31.31
C PRO A 525 -26.08 9.28 32.03
N ALA A 526 -27.29 9.79 32.26
CA ALA A 526 -27.50 11.03 33.00
C ALA A 526 -26.84 10.96 34.39
N GLY A 527 -26.08 11.98 34.75
CA GLY A 527 -25.32 12.02 36.00
C GLY A 527 -23.91 11.44 35.93
N SER A 528 -23.53 10.80 34.82
CA SER A 528 -22.14 10.37 34.60
C SER A 528 -21.23 11.59 34.35
N LYS A 529 -20.01 11.56 34.87
CA LYS A 529 -19.01 12.52 34.43
C LYS A 529 -18.77 12.36 32.95
N LYS A 530 -18.85 13.44 32.16
CA LYS A 530 -18.51 13.38 30.73
C LYS A 530 -17.02 13.14 30.58
N PRO A 531 -16.61 12.19 29.72
CA PRO A 531 -15.20 12.00 29.44
C PRO A 531 -14.61 13.28 28.84
N VAL A 532 -13.53 13.74 29.42
CA VAL A 532 -12.79 14.91 28.93
C VAL A 532 -11.56 14.37 28.21
N PHE A 533 -11.62 14.24 26.89
CA PHE A 533 -10.46 13.88 26.08
C PHE A 533 -9.48 15.06 26.09
N LYS A 534 -8.44 14.95 26.88
CA LYS A 534 -7.29 15.86 26.81
C LYS A 534 -6.18 15.10 26.08
N ARG A 535 -5.52 15.74 25.11
CA ARG A 535 -4.22 15.27 24.67
C ARG A 535 -3.36 15.08 25.91
N VAL A 536 -2.79 13.91 26.07
CA VAL A 536 -1.99 13.62 27.25
C VAL A 536 -0.71 14.45 27.14
N ASP A 537 -0.44 15.23 28.17
CA ASP A 537 0.78 16.02 28.27
C ASP A 537 1.99 15.06 28.24
N LYS A 538 2.90 15.26 27.27
CA LYS A 538 4.09 14.44 27.09
C LYS A 538 4.96 14.41 28.36
N GLU A 539 5.02 15.47 29.14
CA GLU A 539 5.73 15.54 30.42
C GLU A 539 5.15 14.57 31.46
N ARG A 540 3.84 14.32 31.43
CA ARG A 540 3.17 13.40 32.34
C ARG A 540 3.45 11.93 32.02
N LEU A 541 3.79 11.62 30.78
CA LEU A 541 4.17 10.28 30.33
C LEU A 541 5.65 9.94 30.63
N GLY A 542 6.49 10.93 30.91
CA GLY A 542 7.94 10.89 30.99
C GLY A 542 8.60 10.06 32.09
N LYS A 543 7.89 9.13 32.74
CA LYS A 543 8.49 8.25 33.78
C LYS A 543 8.34 6.75 33.49
N THR A 544 7.91 6.35 32.29
CA THR A 544 7.81 4.95 31.89
C THR A 544 8.86 4.60 30.84
N VAL A 545 9.36 3.38 30.87
CA VAL A 545 10.44 2.87 29.99
C VAL A 545 10.16 3.10 28.49
N LEU A 546 8.89 3.19 28.09
CA LEU A 546 8.48 3.50 26.72
C LEU A 546 8.76 4.96 26.30
N LEU A 547 8.86 5.86 27.25
CA LEU A 547 8.75 7.30 26.99
C LEU A 547 10.06 8.06 27.27
N ASP A 548 11.05 7.41 27.82
CA ASP A 548 12.44 7.87 27.77
C ASP A 548 13.05 7.75 26.36
N GLN A 549 12.27 7.21 25.40
CA GLN A 549 12.61 7.20 23.99
C GLN A 549 11.80 8.31 23.31
N GLU A 550 12.51 9.19 22.63
CA GLU A 550 11.88 10.14 21.72
C GLU A 550 11.11 9.34 20.67
N PHE A 551 9.78 9.27 20.79
CA PHE A 551 8.97 8.98 19.62
C PHE A 551 9.36 10.02 18.56
N PRO A 552 9.58 9.63 17.30
CA PRO A 552 9.80 10.61 16.27
C PRO A 552 8.72 11.68 16.43
N GLU A 553 9.14 12.93 16.55
CA GLU A 553 8.17 14.01 16.76
C GLU A 553 7.13 13.88 15.68
N CYS A 554 5.90 13.55 16.08
CA CYS A 554 4.76 13.47 15.17
C CYS A 554 4.36 14.87 14.66
N SER A 555 5.15 15.88 15.01
CA SER A 555 5.07 17.24 14.52
C SER A 555 5.94 17.40 13.28
N GLY A 556 5.34 17.19 12.10
CA GLY A 556 5.62 17.94 10.89
C GLY A 556 7.02 17.97 10.26
N SER A 557 8.07 17.43 10.84
CA SER A 557 9.42 17.67 10.34
C SER A 557 10.06 16.54 9.53
N ILE A 558 9.30 15.51 9.11
CA ILE A 558 9.79 14.51 8.14
C ILE A 558 9.78 15.10 6.72
N ALA A 559 9.02 16.13 6.48
CA ALA A 559 9.12 16.95 5.28
C ALA A 559 9.90 18.22 5.65
N GLY A 560 11.18 18.23 5.42
CA GLY A 560 11.80 19.50 5.09
C GLY A 560 10.94 20.13 3.98
N GLU A 561 10.52 21.36 4.18
CA GLU A 561 9.74 22.10 3.19
C GLU A 561 10.31 21.86 1.79
N LEU A 562 9.56 21.15 0.96
CA LEU A 562 9.73 21.08 -0.49
C LEU A 562 8.71 21.99 -1.15
#